data_76b5698000ea87f0f6d334e377066410
#
_entry.id   76b5698000ea87f0f6d334e377066410
#
_cell.length_a   1.000
_cell.length_b   1.000
_cell.length_c   1.000
_cell.angle_alpha   90.00
_cell.angle_beta   90.00
_cell.angle_gamma   90.00
#
_symmetry.space_group_name_H-M   'P 1'
#
loop_
_entity.id
_entity.type
_entity.pdbx_description
1 polymer ?
#
loop_
_entity_poly.entity_id
_entity_poly.type
_entity_poly.pdbx_seq_one_letter_code
_entity_poly.pdbx_strand_id
1 'polypeptide(L)'
;MKELAASKEMTRRGFISGLAPVCALTCLSLNKAMAWSFRKGSQAQESSGHKFDKPYSRKLSFRQVSDLRYRNFISLAKDLEKKMGKKALIEFLEKRTLAQLLDQGKSYAKRSPDTSFRTFSNIFKNPWMEATLVMEIIEDTDTVFEVKVTECLVADTFLRAKAGEIGNAAVCIGDYTFAEGFNPKIKMIRDKTLTLGHAYCNHRYVWNG
;
A
#
# COMPACT_ATOMS: atom_id res chain seq x y z
N MET A 1 -7.26 -28.95 -14.08
CA MET A 1 -8.21 -27.84 -13.91
C MET A 1 -8.38 -27.64 -12.42
N LYS A 2 -7.74 -26.61 -11.83
CA LYS A 2 -7.96 -26.23 -10.43
C LYS A 2 -8.98 -25.09 -10.42
N GLU A 3 -10.09 -25.29 -9.74
CA GLU A 3 -11.13 -24.29 -9.55
C GLU A 3 -10.55 -23.03 -8.93
N LEU A 4 -10.80 -21.89 -9.57
CA LEU A 4 -10.55 -20.59 -9.00
C LEU A 4 -11.47 -20.40 -7.77
N ALA A 5 -10.87 -20.32 -6.61
CA ALA A 5 -11.56 -20.05 -5.36
C ALA A 5 -12.40 -18.75 -5.50
N ALA A 6 -13.67 -18.86 -5.13
CA ALA A 6 -14.65 -17.78 -5.20
C ALA A 6 -14.13 -16.51 -4.52
N SER A 7 -14.07 -15.41 -5.26
CA SER A 7 -13.70 -14.09 -4.73
C SER A 7 -14.76 -13.60 -3.74
N LYS A 8 -14.35 -13.40 -2.50
CA LYS A 8 -15.20 -12.92 -1.42
C LYS A 8 -15.67 -11.48 -1.71
N GLU A 9 -16.96 -11.23 -1.63
CA GLU A 9 -17.58 -9.91 -1.87
C GLU A 9 -17.04 -8.84 -0.90
N MET A 10 -16.75 -7.67 -1.44
CA MET A 10 -16.18 -6.54 -0.69
C MET A 10 -17.30 -5.66 -0.11
N THR A 11 -17.29 -5.42 1.20
CA THR A 11 -18.25 -4.54 1.86
C THR A 11 -17.86 -3.07 1.75
N ARG A 12 -18.83 -2.14 1.78
CA ARG A 12 -18.59 -0.68 1.77
C ARG A 12 -17.70 -0.20 2.91
N ARG A 13 -17.74 -0.85 4.07
CA ARG A 13 -16.85 -0.54 5.21
C ARG A 13 -15.40 -0.86 4.90
N GLY A 14 -15.12 -1.97 4.24
CA GLY A 14 -13.77 -2.29 3.74
C GLY A 14 -13.28 -1.27 2.69
N PHE A 15 -14.21 -0.67 1.94
CA PHE A 15 -13.90 0.35 0.93
C PHE A 15 -13.59 1.73 1.56
N ILE A 16 -14.32 2.16 2.58
CA ILE A 16 -14.16 3.49 3.21
C ILE A 16 -12.95 3.52 4.15
N SER A 17 -12.70 2.45 4.92
CA SER A 17 -11.50 2.35 5.76
C SER A 17 -10.20 2.27 4.94
N GLY A 18 -10.32 2.05 3.63
CA GLY A 18 -9.21 2.01 2.67
C GLY A 18 -8.85 3.36 2.02
N LEU A 19 -9.43 4.50 2.43
CA LEU A 19 -9.17 5.82 1.83
C LEU A 19 -7.85 6.48 2.24
N ALA A 20 -7.01 5.83 3.05
CA ALA A 20 -5.65 6.30 3.29
C ALA A 20 -4.77 6.05 2.05
N PRO A 21 -3.86 6.98 1.68
CA PRO A 21 -2.90 6.74 0.60
C PRO A 21 -2.03 5.54 0.96
N VAL A 22 -1.83 4.64 0.02
CA VAL A 22 -1.20 3.35 0.30
C VAL A 22 -0.21 3.02 -0.80
N CYS A 23 1.06 2.98 -0.43
CA CYS A 23 2.10 2.22 -1.11
C CYS A 23 2.01 0.72 -0.80
N ALA A 24 2.90 -0.06 -1.38
CA ALA A 24 3.03 -1.49 -1.09
C ALA A 24 2.93 -1.79 0.42
N LEU A 25 3.49 -0.93 1.26
CA LEU A 25 3.50 -1.07 2.72
C LEU A 25 2.19 -0.63 3.42
N THR A 26 1.43 0.30 2.86
CA THR A 26 0.14 0.73 3.46
C THR A 26 -1.02 -0.21 3.12
N CYS A 27 -0.85 -1.10 2.14
CA CYS A 27 -1.77 -2.23 1.94
C CYS A 27 -1.87 -3.13 3.18
N LEU A 28 -0.92 -3.04 4.10
CA LEU A 28 -0.82 -3.89 5.28
C LEU A 28 -1.76 -3.54 6.44
N SER A 29 -2.20 -2.28 6.56
CA SER A 29 -3.19 -1.91 7.57
C SER A 29 -4.57 -2.57 7.31
N LEU A 30 -4.83 -2.95 6.05
CA LEU A 30 -6.01 -3.73 5.66
C LEU A 30 -5.86 -5.24 5.92
N ASN A 31 -4.61 -5.74 6.01
CA ASN A 31 -4.36 -7.18 6.06
C ASN A 31 -4.81 -7.86 7.36
N LYS A 32 -4.80 -7.20 8.53
CA LYS A 32 -5.30 -7.87 9.74
C LYS A 32 -6.82 -7.98 9.74
N ALA A 33 -7.53 -7.00 9.21
CA ALA A 33 -8.97 -7.14 9.05
C ALA A 33 -9.31 -8.22 8.01
N MET A 34 -8.54 -8.32 6.92
CA MET A 34 -8.72 -9.37 5.92
C MET A 34 -8.12 -10.72 6.34
N ALA A 35 -6.90 -10.78 6.89
CA ALA A 35 -6.30 -12.03 7.35
C ALA A 35 -7.02 -12.62 8.57
N TRP A 36 -7.61 -11.78 9.42
CA TRP A 36 -8.46 -12.25 10.52
C TRP A 36 -9.77 -12.83 10.00
N SER A 37 -10.32 -12.31 8.91
CA SER A 37 -11.48 -12.87 8.21
C SER A 37 -11.17 -14.20 7.53
N PHE A 38 -9.92 -14.42 7.09
CA PHE A 38 -9.49 -15.68 6.47
C PHE A 38 -9.17 -16.79 7.50
N ARG A 39 -8.78 -16.44 8.75
CA ARG A 39 -8.43 -17.42 9.79
C ARG A 39 -9.58 -17.90 10.64
N LYS A 40 -10.64 -17.13 10.80
CA LYS A 40 -11.87 -17.60 11.41
C LYS A 40 -12.80 -18.01 10.27
N GLY A 41 -12.96 -19.32 10.09
CA GLY A 41 -14.01 -19.88 9.25
C GLY A 41 -15.32 -19.15 9.54
N SER A 42 -15.89 -18.56 8.51
CA SER A 42 -17.24 -18.05 8.34
C SER A 42 -18.12 -18.01 9.61
N GLN A 43 -17.79 -17.16 10.59
CA GLN A 43 -18.84 -16.53 11.33
C GLN A 43 -19.28 -15.34 10.49
N ALA A 44 -20.40 -15.49 9.82
CA ALA A 44 -21.14 -14.40 9.22
C ALA A 44 -21.26 -13.32 10.30
N GLN A 45 -20.57 -12.19 10.11
CA GLN A 45 -20.79 -11.03 10.97
C GLN A 45 -22.25 -10.66 10.73
N GLU A 46 -23.08 -10.81 11.76
CA GLU A 46 -24.49 -10.39 11.70
C GLU A 46 -24.49 -8.97 11.12
N SER A 47 -25.08 -8.84 9.96
CA SER A 47 -25.25 -7.53 9.34
C SER A 47 -26.10 -6.72 10.30
N SER A 48 -25.76 -5.47 10.58
CA SER A 48 -26.51 -4.55 11.44
C SER A 48 -27.94 -4.30 10.94
N GLY A 49 -28.42 -5.02 9.95
CA GLY A 49 -29.69 -4.84 9.28
C GLY A 49 -29.80 -3.58 8.43
N HIS A 50 -28.80 -2.70 8.49
CA HIS A 50 -28.82 -1.47 7.71
C HIS A 50 -28.56 -1.74 6.22
N LYS A 51 -29.36 -1.10 5.34
CA LYS A 51 -29.26 -1.32 3.88
C LYS A 51 -27.84 -1.09 3.30
N PHE A 52 -27.03 -0.27 3.97
CA PHE A 52 -25.66 0.03 3.53
C PHE A 52 -24.62 -1.00 3.98
N ASP A 53 -24.98 -1.90 4.90
CA ASP A 53 -24.10 -2.98 5.38
C ASP A 53 -24.20 -4.23 4.49
N LYS A 54 -25.11 -4.22 3.50
CA LYS A 54 -25.23 -5.30 2.52
C LYS A 54 -23.98 -5.37 1.65
N PRO A 55 -23.49 -6.56 1.29
CA PRO A 55 -22.36 -6.73 0.39
C PRO A 55 -22.59 -6.00 -0.93
N TYR A 56 -21.54 -5.34 -1.43
CA TYR A 56 -21.59 -4.77 -2.77
C TYR A 56 -21.47 -5.90 -3.81
N SER A 57 -22.53 -6.16 -4.55
CA SER A 57 -22.67 -7.34 -5.42
C SER A 57 -21.79 -7.29 -6.68
N ARG A 58 -21.18 -6.14 -7.02
CA ARG A 58 -20.35 -5.98 -8.21
C ARG A 58 -18.95 -6.51 -7.98
N LYS A 59 -18.54 -7.52 -8.74
CA LYS A 59 -17.14 -7.98 -8.78
C LYS A 59 -16.28 -6.93 -9.49
N LEU A 60 -15.27 -6.40 -8.81
CA LEU A 60 -14.31 -5.43 -9.36
C LEU A 60 -12.93 -6.09 -9.44
N SER A 61 -12.20 -5.82 -10.53
CA SER A 61 -10.78 -6.17 -10.60
C SER A 61 -9.97 -5.29 -9.65
N PHE A 62 -8.75 -5.74 -9.27
CA PHE A 62 -7.81 -4.92 -8.48
C PHE A 62 -7.56 -3.55 -9.12
N ARG A 63 -7.44 -3.49 -10.44
CA ARG A 63 -7.29 -2.25 -11.22
C ARG A 63 -8.49 -1.31 -11.01
N GLN A 64 -9.71 -1.82 -11.14
CA GLN A 64 -10.92 -1.03 -10.94
C GLN A 64 -11.03 -0.49 -9.51
N VAL A 65 -10.63 -1.30 -8.52
CA VAL A 65 -10.58 -0.87 -7.10
C VAL A 65 -9.57 0.25 -6.91
N SER A 66 -8.38 0.11 -7.49
CA SER A 66 -7.34 1.14 -7.45
C SER A 66 -7.79 2.44 -8.10
N ASP A 67 -8.37 2.35 -9.29
CA ASP A 67 -8.90 3.50 -10.02
C ASP A 67 -9.99 4.23 -9.23
N LEU A 68 -10.94 3.50 -8.66
CA LEU A 68 -11.99 4.08 -7.81
C LEU A 68 -11.42 4.76 -6.56
N ARG A 69 -10.37 4.17 -5.98
CA ARG A 69 -9.70 4.67 -4.79
C ARG A 69 -9.00 6.00 -5.05
N TYR A 70 -8.26 6.09 -6.15
CA TYR A 70 -7.36 7.22 -6.40
C TYR A 70 -7.94 8.30 -7.31
N ARG A 71 -8.96 8.01 -8.09
CA ARG A 71 -9.52 8.93 -9.09
C ARG A 71 -9.86 10.31 -8.53
N ASN A 72 -10.64 10.37 -7.45
CA ASN A 72 -11.05 11.64 -6.85
C ASN A 72 -9.87 12.36 -6.21
N PHE A 73 -8.95 11.62 -5.58
CA PHE A 73 -7.73 12.19 -5.04
C PHE A 73 -6.86 12.81 -6.15
N ILE A 74 -6.63 12.08 -7.24
CA ILE A 74 -5.81 12.56 -8.37
C ILE A 74 -6.45 13.81 -8.99
N SER A 75 -7.76 13.82 -9.17
CA SER A 75 -8.48 14.99 -9.70
C SER A 75 -8.27 16.20 -8.78
N LEU A 76 -8.54 16.06 -7.49
CA LEU A 76 -8.34 17.12 -6.51
C LEU A 76 -6.88 17.60 -6.46
N ALA A 77 -5.91 16.68 -6.45
CA ALA A 77 -4.50 17.04 -6.41
C ALA A 77 -4.08 17.85 -7.64
N LYS A 78 -4.56 17.50 -8.85
CA LYS A 78 -4.32 18.27 -10.06
C LYS A 78 -4.94 19.68 -10.02
N ASP A 79 -6.10 19.83 -9.42
CA ASP A 79 -6.72 21.16 -9.28
C ASP A 79 -5.99 22.00 -8.24
N LEU A 80 -5.50 21.39 -7.16
CA LEU A 80 -4.61 22.04 -6.20
C LEU A 80 -3.27 22.43 -6.83
N GLU A 81 -2.70 21.58 -7.71
CA GLU A 81 -1.47 21.88 -8.45
C GLU A 81 -1.62 23.17 -9.28
N LYS A 82 -2.75 23.33 -9.99
CA LYS A 82 -3.05 24.56 -10.75
C LYS A 82 -3.14 25.79 -9.85
N LYS A 83 -3.67 25.63 -8.64
CA LYS A 83 -3.94 26.73 -7.70
C LYS A 83 -2.71 27.17 -6.92
N MET A 84 -1.92 26.22 -6.40
CA MET A 84 -0.80 26.51 -5.51
C MET A 84 0.58 26.30 -6.12
N GLY A 85 0.63 25.75 -7.33
CA GLY A 85 1.86 25.39 -8.03
C GLY A 85 2.37 24.00 -7.66
N LYS A 86 3.03 23.36 -8.61
CA LYS A 86 3.55 21.99 -8.50
C LYS A 86 4.45 21.79 -7.27
N LYS A 87 5.44 22.70 -7.09
CA LYS A 87 6.41 22.58 -5.99
C LYS A 87 5.72 22.54 -4.63
N ALA A 88 4.82 23.51 -4.37
CA ALA A 88 4.12 23.59 -3.09
C ALA A 88 3.21 22.38 -2.84
N LEU A 89 2.54 21.88 -3.88
CA LEU A 89 1.74 20.65 -3.76
C LEU A 89 2.61 19.45 -3.41
N ILE A 90 3.72 19.22 -4.13
CA ILE A 90 4.60 18.07 -3.88
C ILE A 90 5.16 18.12 -2.46
N GLU A 91 5.72 19.25 -2.02
CA GLU A 91 6.21 19.43 -0.65
C GLU A 91 5.14 19.15 0.42
N PHE A 92 3.92 19.64 0.20
CA PHE A 92 2.79 19.37 1.11
C PHE A 92 2.44 17.87 1.17
N LEU A 93 2.36 17.22 0.01
CA LEU A 93 2.03 15.79 -0.07
C LEU A 93 3.12 14.94 0.59
N GLU A 94 4.40 15.22 0.31
CA GLU A 94 5.53 14.50 0.90
C GLU A 94 5.54 14.63 2.42
N LYS A 95 5.48 15.85 2.94
CA LYS A 95 5.45 16.09 4.39
C LYS A 95 4.32 15.32 5.07
N ARG A 96 3.12 15.38 4.49
CA ARG A 96 1.95 14.65 5.01
C ARG A 96 2.17 13.14 4.95
N THR A 97 2.66 12.63 3.84
CA THR A 97 2.83 11.19 3.61
C THR A 97 3.90 10.62 4.54
N LEU A 98 5.03 11.28 4.67
CA LEU A 98 6.11 10.87 5.58
C LEU A 98 5.61 10.77 7.03
N ALA A 99 4.90 11.78 7.53
CA ALA A 99 4.35 11.77 8.88
C ALA A 99 3.33 10.63 9.08
N GLN A 100 2.40 10.50 8.14
CA GLN A 100 1.35 9.48 8.20
C GLN A 100 1.92 8.06 8.18
N LEU A 101 2.91 7.80 7.33
CA LEU A 101 3.50 6.47 7.18
C LEU A 101 4.42 6.10 8.35
N LEU A 102 5.09 7.08 8.96
CA LEU A 102 5.80 6.88 10.21
C LEU A 102 4.86 6.34 11.31
N ASP A 103 3.70 6.98 11.47
CA ASP A 103 2.72 6.56 12.47
C ASP A 103 2.06 5.22 12.14
N GLN A 104 1.87 4.93 10.86
CA GLN A 104 1.39 3.62 10.41
C GLN A 104 2.43 2.53 10.68
N GLY A 105 3.72 2.78 10.45
CA GLY A 105 4.81 1.87 10.77
C GLY A 105 4.83 1.54 12.27
N LYS A 106 4.78 2.56 13.14
CA LYS A 106 4.67 2.38 14.61
C LYS A 106 3.43 1.57 15.00
N SER A 107 2.30 1.87 14.37
CA SER A 107 1.04 1.16 14.65
C SER A 107 1.10 -0.29 14.17
N TYR A 108 1.80 -0.55 13.08
CA TYR A 108 2.01 -1.91 12.58
C TYR A 108 2.94 -2.70 13.50
N ALA A 109 4.07 -2.11 13.93
CA ALA A 109 5.00 -2.68 14.88
C ALA A 109 4.30 -3.15 16.18
N LYS A 110 3.42 -2.31 16.75
CA LYS A 110 2.64 -2.65 17.96
C LYS A 110 1.72 -3.86 17.80
N ARG A 111 1.33 -4.20 16.58
CA ARG A 111 0.46 -5.33 16.26
C ARG A 111 1.21 -6.56 15.75
N SER A 112 2.49 -6.40 15.48
CA SER A 112 3.36 -7.49 15.04
C SER A 112 3.82 -8.33 16.21
N PRO A 113 4.18 -9.62 16.00
CA PRO A 113 4.66 -10.48 17.07
C PRO A 113 5.97 -9.96 17.69
N ASP A 114 6.80 -9.33 16.87
CA ASP A 114 8.04 -8.65 17.22
C ASP A 114 8.37 -7.58 16.19
N THR A 115 9.46 -6.84 16.39
CA THR A 115 9.93 -5.79 15.47
C THR A 115 11.26 -6.15 14.82
N SER A 116 11.57 -7.46 14.67
CA SER A 116 12.76 -7.93 14.01
C SER A 116 12.75 -7.59 12.52
N PHE A 117 13.94 -7.56 11.93
CA PHE A 117 14.10 -7.35 10.48
C PHE A 117 13.40 -8.46 9.67
N ARG A 118 13.43 -9.69 10.17
CA ARG A 118 12.74 -10.83 9.55
C ARG A 118 11.23 -10.67 9.55
N THR A 119 10.64 -10.19 10.65
CA THR A 119 9.21 -9.87 10.72
C THR A 119 8.87 -8.74 9.74
N PHE A 120 9.72 -7.74 9.58
CA PHE A 120 9.55 -6.69 8.58
C PHE A 120 9.60 -7.25 7.14
N SER A 121 10.65 -8.00 6.77
CA SER A 121 10.80 -8.52 5.40
C SER A 121 9.65 -9.45 4.99
N ASN A 122 9.08 -10.21 5.93
CA ASN A 122 7.92 -11.07 5.68
C ASN A 122 6.63 -10.31 5.30
N ILE A 123 6.60 -8.99 5.53
CA ILE A 123 5.52 -8.12 5.06
C ILE A 123 5.37 -8.22 3.53
N PHE A 124 6.47 -8.35 2.80
CA PHE A 124 6.48 -8.42 1.33
C PHE A 124 6.08 -9.79 0.78
N LYS A 125 6.04 -10.81 1.62
CA LYS A 125 5.78 -12.21 1.24
C LYS A 125 4.33 -12.62 1.52
N ASN A 126 3.38 -11.75 1.26
CA ASN A 126 1.96 -12.04 1.51
C ASN A 126 1.15 -11.98 0.20
N PRO A 127 0.00 -12.69 0.12
CA PRO A 127 -0.81 -12.79 -1.09
C PRO A 127 -1.32 -11.45 -1.63
N TRP A 128 -1.41 -10.42 -0.79
CA TRP A 128 -1.82 -9.09 -1.24
C TRP A 128 -0.72 -8.40 -2.04
N MET A 129 0.53 -8.54 -1.61
CA MET A 129 1.67 -8.02 -2.37
C MET A 129 1.76 -8.72 -3.74
N GLU A 130 1.61 -10.03 -3.77
CA GLU A 130 1.57 -10.81 -5.01
C GLU A 130 0.43 -10.39 -5.96
N ALA A 131 -0.72 -10.02 -5.41
CA ALA A 131 -1.87 -9.58 -6.20
C ALA A 131 -1.74 -8.15 -6.77
N THR A 132 -0.86 -7.32 -6.21
CA THR A 132 -0.76 -5.89 -6.55
C THR A 132 0.61 -5.47 -7.10
N LEU A 133 1.60 -6.33 -6.99
CA LEU A 133 2.97 -6.12 -7.46
C LEU A 133 3.46 -7.30 -8.28
N VAL A 134 4.24 -7.03 -9.33
CA VAL A 134 5.15 -8.01 -9.92
C VAL A 134 6.53 -7.67 -9.39
N MET A 135 7.09 -8.55 -8.58
CA MET A 135 8.38 -8.30 -7.92
C MET A 135 9.24 -9.54 -7.88
N GLU A 136 10.55 -9.32 -7.88
CA GLU A 136 11.60 -10.31 -7.70
C GLU A 136 12.34 -10.01 -6.40
N ILE A 137 12.55 -11.01 -5.56
CA ILE A 137 13.39 -10.89 -4.36
C ILE A 137 14.84 -11.05 -4.80
N ILE A 138 15.63 -9.99 -4.67
CA ILE A 138 17.04 -9.95 -5.08
C ILE A 138 17.94 -10.42 -3.94
N GLU A 139 17.63 -10.01 -2.71
CA GLU A 139 18.36 -10.38 -1.50
C GLU A 139 17.40 -10.58 -0.33
N ASP A 140 17.61 -11.62 0.46
CA ASP A 140 16.79 -11.93 1.64
C ASP A 140 17.65 -12.57 2.74
N THR A 141 18.35 -11.72 3.47
CA THR A 141 19.20 -12.09 4.58
C THR A 141 18.66 -11.56 5.91
N ASP A 142 19.32 -11.82 7.02
CA ASP A 142 18.92 -11.28 8.32
C ASP A 142 19.20 -9.78 8.48
N THR A 143 19.99 -9.19 7.57
CA THR A 143 20.38 -7.77 7.63
C THR A 143 20.05 -6.98 6.38
N VAL A 144 19.72 -7.65 5.28
CA VAL A 144 19.37 -7.00 4.00
C VAL A 144 18.17 -7.72 3.39
N PHE A 145 17.21 -6.92 2.95
CA PHE A 145 16.10 -7.38 2.13
C PHE A 145 15.96 -6.43 0.94
N GLU A 146 16.09 -6.98 -0.26
CA GLU A 146 15.96 -6.21 -1.49
C GLU A 146 14.96 -6.85 -2.45
N VAL A 147 14.06 -6.02 -2.98
CA VAL A 147 13.12 -6.42 -4.03
C VAL A 147 13.20 -5.46 -5.21
N LYS A 148 13.13 -6.03 -6.41
CA LYS A 148 12.95 -5.33 -7.67
C LYS A 148 11.49 -5.45 -8.09
N VAL A 149 10.77 -4.33 -8.11
CA VAL A 149 9.37 -4.26 -8.50
C VAL A 149 9.26 -3.76 -9.94
N THR A 150 8.82 -4.60 -10.84
CA THR A 150 8.69 -4.28 -12.27
C THR A 150 7.28 -3.81 -12.64
N GLU A 151 6.24 -4.23 -11.90
CA GLU A 151 4.89 -3.72 -12.04
C GLU A 151 4.31 -3.39 -10.66
N CYS A 152 3.61 -2.27 -10.58
CA CYS A 152 2.94 -1.83 -9.36
C CYS A 152 1.58 -1.24 -9.71
N LEU A 153 0.53 -1.78 -9.12
CA LEU A 153 -0.85 -1.33 -9.35
C LEU A 153 -1.04 0.16 -9.04
N VAL A 154 -0.39 0.67 -8.00
CA VAL A 154 -0.40 2.09 -7.66
C VAL A 154 0.30 2.91 -8.75
N ALA A 155 1.51 2.51 -9.15
CA ALA A 155 2.25 3.20 -10.19
C ALA A 155 1.47 3.24 -11.51
N ASP A 156 0.90 2.12 -11.93
CA ASP A 156 0.03 2.04 -13.12
C ASP A 156 -1.13 3.04 -13.04
N THR A 157 -1.81 3.11 -11.90
CA THR A 157 -2.95 4.02 -11.72
C THR A 157 -2.55 5.48 -11.87
N PHE A 158 -1.45 5.90 -11.23
CA PHE A 158 -0.99 7.30 -11.29
C PHE A 158 -0.35 7.65 -12.63
N LEU A 159 0.38 6.74 -13.26
CA LEU A 159 1.01 6.96 -14.56
C LEU A 159 -0.04 7.08 -15.68
N ARG A 160 -1.04 6.20 -15.71
CA ARG A 160 -2.17 6.32 -16.66
C ARG A 160 -2.91 7.65 -16.50
N ALA A 161 -2.98 8.16 -15.29
CA ALA A 161 -3.59 9.46 -15.00
C ALA A 161 -2.62 10.64 -15.23
N LYS A 162 -1.40 10.43 -15.75
CA LYS A 162 -0.35 11.47 -15.90
C LYS A 162 -0.13 12.25 -14.58
N ALA A 163 -0.03 11.53 -13.48
CA ALA A 163 0.12 12.05 -12.12
C ALA A 163 1.24 11.33 -11.34
N GLY A 164 2.31 10.88 -12.02
CA GLY A 164 3.34 10.04 -11.43
C GLY A 164 4.04 10.72 -10.25
N GLU A 165 4.43 11.99 -10.37
CA GLU A 165 5.07 12.73 -9.26
C GLU A 165 4.11 12.91 -8.07
N ILE A 166 2.82 13.18 -8.33
CA ILE A 166 1.78 13.21 -7.29
C ILE A 166 1.70 11.85 -6.60
N GLY A 167 1.74 10.75 -7.38
CA GLY A 167 1.76 9.39 -6.86
C GLY A 167 2.98 9.10 -6.01
N ASN A 168 4.15 9.55 -6.45
CA ASN A 168 5.38 9.43 -5.66
C ASN A 168 5.25 10.15 -4.32
N ALA A 169 4.87 11.43 -4.34
CA ALA A 169 4.77 12.27 -3.15
C ALA A 169 3.65 11.84 -2.19
N ALA A 170 2.51 11.39 -2.73
CA ALA A 170 1.36 11.01 -1.91
C ALA A 170 1.41 9.57 -1.38
N VAL A 171 2.27 8.72 -1.98
CA VAL A 171 2.27 7.29 -1.71
C VAL A 171 3.68 6.74 -1.54
N CYS A 172 4.52 6.75 -2.59
CA CYS A 172 5.76 5.99 -2.61
C CYS A 172 6.83 6.49 -1.63
N ILE A 173 6.90 7.81 -1.39
CA ILE A 173 7.87 8.40 -0.46
C ILE A 173 7.69 7.88 0.98
N GLY A 174 6.49 7.46 1.32
CA GLY A 174 6.17 6.97 2.65
C GLY A 174 6.82 5.63 3.03
N ASP A 175 7.32 4.86 2.07
CA ASP A 175 7.97 3.59 2.33
C ASP A 175 9.19 3.75 3.26
N TYR A 176 9.92 4.86 3.13
CA TYR A 176 11.06 5.19 3.98
C TYR A 176 10.64 5.30 5.46
N THR A 177 9.64 6.11 5.73
CA THR A 177 9.20 6.37 7.12
C THR A 177 8.34 5.25 7.69
N PHE A 178 7.68 4.46 6.86
CA PHE A 178 7.04 3.24 7.33
C PHE A 178 8.05 2.25 7.90
N ALA A 179 9.15 2.01 7.18
CA ALA A 179 10.22 1.12 7.65
C ALA A 179 10.82 1.64 8.97
N GLU A 180 11.12 2.94 9.03
CA GLU A 180 11.63 3.59 10.24
C GLU A 180 10.63 3.54 11.40
N GLY A 181 9.34 3.75 11.13
CA GLY A 181 8.28 3.65 12.13
C GLY A 181 8.08 2.24 12.65
N PHE A 182 8.26 1.22 11.80
CA PHE A 182 8.23 -0.18 12.22
C PHE A 182 9.39 -0.51 13.16
N ASN A 183 10.61 -0.18 12.75
CA ASN A 183 11.81 -0.24 13.60
C ASN A 183 12.84 0.79 13.12
N PRO A 184 13.31 1.72 13.98
CA PRO A 184 14.24 2.78 13.58
C PRO A 184 15.62 2.29 13.11
N LYS A 185 15.94 1.01 13.37
CA LYS A 185 17.15 0.35 12.86
C LYS A 185 17.02 -0.10 11.40
N ILE A 186 15.81 -0.06 10.82
CA ILE A 186 15.59 -0.40 9.42
C ILE A 186 15.69 0.87 8.59
N LYS A 187 16.59 0.88 7.63
CA LYS A 187 16.73 1.97 6.66
C LYS A 187 16.41 1.48 5.26
N MET A 188 15.66 2.28 4.53
CA MET A 188 15.36 2.03 3.11
C MET A 188 16.31 2.83 2.23
N ILE A 189 16.80 2.19 1.18
CA ILE A 189 17.59 2.77 0.09
C ILE A 189 16.83 2.52 -1.21
N ARG A 190 16.56 3.58 -1.98
CA ARG A 190 15.88 3.48 -3.27
C ARG A 190 16.29 4.67 -4.16
N ASP A 191 16.76 4.38 -5.36
CA ASP A 191 17.10 5.37 -6.38
C ASP A 191 16.24 5.27 -7.64
N LYS A 192 15.46 4.18 -7.77
CA LYS A 192 14.56 3.95 -8.91
C LYS A 192 13.12 3.78 -8.45
N THR A 193 12.21 4.48 -9.11
CA THR A 193 10.78 4.48 -8.75
C THR A 193 9.93 4.54 -10.01
N LEU A 194 9.05 3.56 -10.20
CA LEU A 194 8.16 3.47 -11.37
C LEU A 194 7.33 4.73 -11.58
N THR A 195 6.79 5.33 -10.52
CA THR A 195 5.98 6.56 -10.61
C THR A 195 6.76 7.77 -11.13
N LEU A 196 8.10 7.74 -11.05
CA LEU A 196 9.00 8.77 -11.60
C LEU A 196 9.55 8.41 -13.00
N GLY A 197 9.02 7.35 -13.62
CA GLY A 197 9.37 6.96 -14.98
C GLY A 197 10.56 6.00 -15.10
N HIS A 198 11.09 5.48 -13.99
CA HIS A 198 12.10 4.43 -14.05
C HIS A 198 11.47 3.08 -14.46
N ALA A 199 12.29 2.20 -15.02
CA ALA A 199 11.85 0.89 -15.49
C ALA A 199 11.39 -0.06 -14.36
N TYR A 200 11.80 0.19 -13.13
CA TYR A 200 11.44 -0.58 -11.94
C TYR A 200 11.65 0.25 -10.66
N CYS A 201 11.11 -0.23 -9.53
CA CYS A 201 11.51 0.25 -8.21
C CYS A 201 12.52 -0.73 -7.61
N ASN A 202 13.58 -0.20 -6.98
CA ASN A 202 14.49 -0.98 -6.15
C ASN A 202 14.25 -0.63 -4.68
N HIS A 203 13.63 -1.53 -3.94
CA HIS A 203 13.42 -1.36 -2.51
C HIS A 203 14.46 -2.19 -1.77
N ARG A 204 15.51 -1.53 -1.29
CA ARG A 204 16.57 -2.15 -0.47
C ARG A 204 16.41 -1.69 0.97
N TYR A 205 16.15 -2.61 1.87
CA TYR A 205 16.06 -2.38 3.31
C TYR A 205 17.30 -2.97 3.96
N VAL A 206 17.91 -2.21 4.86
CA VAL A 206 19.12 -2.64 5.60
C VAL A 206 18.88 -2.52 7.09
N TRP A 207 19.41 -3.47 7.82
CA TRP A 207 19.38 -3.49 9.29
C TRP A 207 20.64 -2.85 9.84
N ASN A 208 20.49 -1.76 10.60
CA ASN A 208 21.58 -1.00 11.23
C ASN A 208 21.60 -1.22 12.75
N GLY A 209 21.45 -2.46 13.19
CA GLY A 209 21.41 -2.76 14.61
C GLY A 209 22.30 -3.90 15.08
#